data_f96917902ba34ef46b8001980a6515dd
#
_entry.id   f96917902ba34ef46b8001980a6515dd
#
_cell.length_a   1.000
_cell.length_b   1.000
_cell.length_c   1.000
_cell.angle_alpha   90.00
_cell.angle_beta   90.00
_cell.angle_gamma   90.00
#
_symmetry.space_group_name_H-M   'P 1'
#
loop_
_entity.id
_entity.type
_entity.pdbx_description
1 polymer ?
#
loop_
_entity_poly.entity_id
_entity_poly.type
_entity_poly.pdbx_seq_one_letter_code
_entity_poly.pdbx_strand_id
1 'polypeptide(L)'
;TINTPSMICVEDALDGLNWAEKNGGLNFLLDTSMNSFDLIYEWIQNNDWVTFLSENKNREYLSNTGITFKICENWYLSKNEDDQRSIVKHICQLLSDENVAFDINGYAKAPPSFRVWAGGTVEPNNIKLLLPWLEWAYFVVKESHA
;
A
#
# COMPACT_ATOMS: atom_id res chain seq x y z
N THR A 1 -30.42 10.08 -27.72
CA THR A 1 -28.99 10.37 -27.70
C THR A 1 -28.47 10.49 -26.29
N ILE A 2 -27.69 9.61 -26.04
CA ILE A 2 -26.96 9.36 -24.84
C ILE A 2 -25.89 10.44 -24.69
N ASN A 3 -25.68 10.84 -23.49
CA ASN A 3 -24.75 11.80 -22.92
C ASN A 3 -23.60 12.28 -23.85
N THR A 4 -23.46 13.58 -23.95
CA THR A 4 -22.25 14.19 -24.50
C THR A 4 -21.10 13.88 -23.53
N PRO A 5 -20.05 13.17 -23.96
CA PRO A 5 -18.90 12.91 -23.09
C PRO A 5 -18.22 14.22 -22.70
N SER A 6 -17.71 14.29 -21.47
CA SER A 6 -16.85 15.39 -21.07
C SER A 6 -15.55 15.31 -21.85
N MET A 7 -15.25 16.36 -22.65
CA MET A 7 -13.99 16.41 -23.42
C MET A 7 -12.76 16.34 -22.52
N ILE A 8 -12.79 16.98 -21.35
CA ILE A 8 -11.68 16.90 -20.38
C ILE A 8 -11.43 15.47 -19.95
N CYS A 9 -12.47 14.70 -19.59
CA CYS A 9 -12.30 13.30 -19.19
C CYS A 9 -11.76 12.43 -20.33
N VAL A 10 -12.12 12.74 -21.58
CA VAL A 10 -11.59 12.04 -22.76
C VAL A 10 -10.12 12.34 -22.97
N GLU A 11 -9.73 13.61 -22.89
CA GLU A 11 -8.33 14.03 -23.03
C GLU A 11 -7.45 13.47 -21.91
N ASP A 12 -7.90 13.51 -20.66
CA ASP A 12 -7.20 12.89 -19.51
C ASP A 12 -6.98 11.38 -19.73
N ALA A 13 -8.01 10.68 -20.18
CA ALA A 13 -7.90 9.25 -20.49
C ALA A 13 -6.93 8.98 -21.64
N LEU A 14 -6.95 9.80 -22.69
CA LEU A 14 -6.04 9.68 -23.83
C LEU A 14 -4.60 9.97 -23.42
N ASP A 15 -4.36 10.97 -22.59
CA ASP A 15 -3.02 11.29 -22.09
C ASP A 15 -2.45 10.10 -21.29
N GLY A 16 -3.25 9.54 -20.38
CA GLY A 16 -2.85 8.33 -19.60
C GLY A 16 -2.55 7.12 -20.48
N LEU A 17 -3.38 6.87 -21.51
CA LEU A 17 -3.15 5.77 -22.45
C LEU A 17 -1.90 6.00 -23.31
N ASN A 18 -1.69 7.21 -23.81
CA ASN A 18 -0.51 7.58 -24.57
C ASN A 18 0.78 7.46 -23.75
N TRP A 19 0.72 7.85 -22.47
CA TRP A 19 1.82 7.66 -21.53
C TRP A 19 2.14 6.18 -21.37
N ALA A 20 1.14 5.34 -21.12
CA ALA A 20 1.32 3.91 -20.97
C ALA A 20 1.94 3.28 -22.23
N GLU A 21 1.44 3.63 -23.42
CA GLU A 21 1.94 3.13 -24.69
C GLU A 21 3.41 3.53 -24.93
N LYS A 22 3.77 4.78 -24.68
CA LYS A 22 5.16 5.28 -24.78
C LYS A 22 6.13 4.57 -23.87
N ASN A 23 5.67 4.05 -22.73
CA ASN A 23 6.50 3.32 -21.76
C ASN A 23 6.53 1.80 -21.98
N GLY A 24 5.86 1.26 -23.00
CA GLY A 24 5.85 -0.17 -23.33
C GLY A 24 4.49 -0.84 -23.14
N GLY A 25 3.43 -0.04 -22.98
CA GLY A 25 2.05 -0.51 -22.95
C GLY A 25 1.71 -1.39 -21.75
N LEU A 26 0.81 -2.34 -21.98
CA LEU A 26 0.31 -3.22 -20.92
C LEU A 26 1.42 -4.01 -20.22
N ASN A 27 2.40 -4.51 -20.96
CA ASN A 27 3.50 -5.28 -20.37
C ASN A 27 4.29 -4.47 -19.36
N PHE A 28 4.63 -3.22 -19.70
CA PHE A 28 5.29 -2.31 -18.76
C PHE A 28 4.48 -2.10 -17.48
N LEU A 29 3.16 -1.89 -17.59
CA LEU A 29 2.29 -1.68 -16.43
C LEU A 29 2.20 -2.93 -15.54
N LEU A 30 2.13 -4.12 -16.16
CA LEU A 30 2.11 -5.39 -15.44
C LEU A 30 3.44 -5.65 -14.73
N ASP A 31 4.56 -5.46 -15.42
CA ASP A 31 5.90 -5.66 -14.85
C ASP A 31 6.17 -4.69 -13.71
N THR A 32 5.76 -3.42 -13.86
CA THR A 32 5.89 -2.41 -12.81
C THR A 32 5.10 -2.78 -11.56
N SER A 33 3.83 -3.19 -11.71
CA SER A 33 3.01 -3.67 -10.59
C SER A 33 3.61 -4.90 -9.94
N MET A 34 4.09 -5.86 -10.73
CA MET A 34 4.64 -7.10 -10.20
C MET A 34 5.95 -6.84 -9.44
N ASN A 35 6.84 -6.02 -9.98
CA ASN A 35 8.08 -5.62 -9.31
C ASN A 35 7.80 -4.91 -7.96
N SER A 36 6.81 -4.03 -7.93
CA SER A 36 6.39 -3.36 -6.69
C SER A 36 5.81 -4.35 -5.67
N PHE A 37 5.01 -5.30 -6.15
CA PHE A 37 4.46 -6.37 -5.31
C PHE A 37 5.56 -7.26 -4.74
N ASP A 38 6.55 -7.64 -5.54
CA ASP A 38 7.66 -8.48 -5.10
C ASP A 38 8.47 -7.81 -3.97
N LEU A 39 8.75 -6.52 -4.07
CA LEU A 39 9.42 -5.77 -3.01
C LEU A 39 8.65 -5.83 -1.68
N ILE A 40 7.33 -5.60 -1.71
CA ILE A 40 6.50 -5.66 -0.50
C ILE A 40 6.37 -7.10 -0.01
N TYR A 41 6.19 -8.06 -0.91
CA TYR A 41 6.07 -9.48 -0.56
C TYR A 41 7.32 -9.97 0.18
N GLU A 42 8.51 -9.74 -0.38
CA GLU A 42 9.79 -10.11 0.22
C GLU A 42 10.00 -9.40 1.55
N TRP A 43 9.66 -8.12 1.63
CA TRP A 43 9.74 -7.36 2.87
C TRP A 43 8.85 -7.96 3.96
N ILE A 44 7.59 -8.30 3.67
CA ILE A 44 6.69 -8.95 4.62
C ILE A 44 7.23 -10.32 5.06
N GLN A 45 7.84 -11.11 4.16
CA GLN A 45 8.41 -12.41 4.52
C GLN A 45 9.64 -12.29 5.42
N ASN A 46 10.35 -11.18 5.38
CA ASN A 46 11.56 -10.93 6.18
C ASN A 46 11.30 -10.15 7.48
N ASN A 47 10.04 -9.83 7.80
CA ASN A 47 9.66 -9.05 8.96
C ASN A 47 8.60 -9.77 9.81
N ASP A 48 8.94 -10.17 11.03
CA ASP A 48 8.07 -10.96 11.91
C ASP A 48 6.88 -10.17 12.49
N TRP A 49 6.93 -8.84 12.43
CA TRP A 49 5.89 -7.98 13.02
C TRP A 49 4.70 -7.73 12.10
N VAL A 50 4.82 -8.04 10.80
CA VAL A 50 3.84 -7.73 9.77
C VAL A 50 3.41 -8.97 8.99
N THR A 51 2.17 -9.03 8.55
CA THR A 51 1.64 -10.11 7.71
C THR A 51 0.57 -9.59 6.75
N PHE A 52 0.34 -10.27 5.64
CA PHE A 52 -0.77 -9.93 4.75
C PHE A 52 -2.12 -9.94 5.48
N LEU A 53 -2.99 -9.02 5.13
CA LEU A 53 -4.35 -8.94 5.71
C LEU A 53 -5.20 -10.15 5.31
N SER A 54 -5.02 -10.67 4.09
CA SER A 54 -5.70 -11.84 3.58
C SER A 54 -5.41 -13.07 4.45
N GLU A 55 -6.44 -13.88 4.73
CA GLU A 55 -6.28 -15.19 5.39
C GLU A 55 -5.53 -16.17 4.47
N ASN A 56 -5.85 -16.15 3.17
CA ASN A 56 -5.10 -16.90 2.18
C ASN A 56 -3.86 -16.10 1.77
N LYS A 57 -2.70 -16.57 2.22
CA LYS A 57 -1.39 -15.96 1.98
C LYS A 57 -0.66 -16.51 0.76
N ASN A 58 -1.31 -17.38 -0.01
CA ASN A 58 -0.74 -17.84 -1.27
C ASN A 58 -0.63 -16.64 -2.22
N ARG A 59 0.58 -16.40 -2.72
CA ARG A 59 0.94 -15.28 -3.58
C ARG A 59 -0.03 -15.10 -4.77
N GLU A 60 -0.53 -16.18 -5.35
CA GLU A 60 -1.43 -16.17 -6.50
C GLU A 60 -2.80 -15.52 -6.21
N TYR A 61 -3.19 -15.46 -4.93
CA TYR A 61 -4.48 -14.89 -4.51
C TYR A 61 -4.34 -13.49 -3.87
N LEU A 62 -3.12 -12.95 -3.80
CA LEU A 62 -2.88 -11.61 -3.29
C LEU A 62 -2.99 -10.58 -4.41
N SER A 63 -3.56 -9.41 -4.09
CA SER A 63 -3.57 -8.29 -5.02
C SER A 63 -2.16 -7.74 -5.21
N ASN A 64 -1.73 -7.57 -6.45
CA ASN A 64 -0.44 -6.96 -6.81
C ASN A 64 -0.53 -5.44 -7.03
N THR A 65 -1.69 -4.83 -6.82
CA THR A 65 -1.89 -3.39 -7.01
C THR A 65 -2.33 -2.69 -5.73
N GLY A 66 -3.37 -3.17 -5.06
CA GLY A 66 -3.81 -2.68 -3.76
C GLY A 66 -3.38 -3.65 -2.67
N ILE A 67 -2.14 -3.55 -2.21
CA ILE A 67 -1.52 -4.51 -1.30
C ILE A 67 -1.91 -4.15 0.13
N THR A 68 -2.51 -5.11 0.85
CA THR A 68 -2.99 -4.92 2.22
C THR A 68 -2.26 -5.82 3.19
N PHE A 69 -1.83 -5.24 4.32
CA PHE A 69 -1.11 -5.95 5.38
C PHE A 69 -1.43 -5.36 6.76
N LYS A 70 -1.12 -6.10 7.81
CA LYS A 70 -1.43 -5.73 9.20
C LYS A 70 -0.31 -6.12 10.15
N ILE A 71 -0.29 -5.49 11.32
CA ILE A 71 0.59 -5.89 12.43
C ILE A 71 0.11 -7.23 12.98
N CYS A 72 1.05 -8.14 13.29
CA CYS A 72 0.75 -9.48 13.80
C CYS A 72 1.43 -9.82 15.13
N GLU A 73 2.08 -8.87 15.79
CA GLU A 73 2.70 -9.11 17.11
C GLU A 73 1.68 -9.12 18.26
N ASN A 74 1.97 -9.92 19.29
CA ASN A 74 1.07 -10.13 20.43
C ASN A 74 0.74 -8.86 21.22
N TRP A 75 1.69 -7.93 21.38
CA TRP A 75 1.44 -6.65 22.06
C TRP A 75 0.33 -5.82 21.40
N TYR A 76 0.24 -5.90 20.07
CA TYR A 76 -0.77 -5.24 19.27
C TYR A 76 -2.08 -6.05 19.22
N LEU A 77 -1.98 -7.37 19.00
CA LEU A 77 -3.15 -8.24 18.88
C LEU A 77 -3.94 -8.38 20.20
N SER A 78 -3.31 -8.15 21.35
CA SER A 78 -3.97 -8.14 22.67
C SER A 78 -4.83 -6.90 22.92
N LYS A 79 -4.72 -5.85 22.09
CA LYS A 79 -5.51 -4.63 22.20
C LYS A 79 -6.87 -4.78 21.53
N ASN A 80 -7.85 -4.00 21.99
CA ASN A 80 -9.13 -3.91 21.31
C ASN A 80 -8.99 -3.25 19.93
N GLU A 81 -10.02 -3.36 19.09
CA GLU A 81 -9.99 -2.88 17.71
C GLU A 81 -9.79 -1.36 17.61
N ASP A 82 -10.36 -0.57 18.50
CA ASP A 82 -10.22 0.89 18.49
C ASP A 82 -8.78 1.31 18.79
N ASP A 83 -8.13 0.66 19.76
CA ASP A 83 -6.72 0.88 20.06
C ASP A 83 -5.82 0.46 18.90
N GLN A 84 -6.11 -0.68 18.26
CA GLN A 84 -5.41 -1.13 17.06
C GLN A 84 -5.52 -0.11 15.91
N ARG A 85 -6.72 0.44 15.68
CA ARG A 85 -6.94 1.51 14.69
C ARG A 85 -6.16 2.76 15.03
N SER A 86 -6.11 3.15 16.30
CA SER A 86 -5.36 4.31 16.76
C SER A 86 -3.86 4.14 16.52
N ILE A 87 -3.32 2.96 16.77
CA ILE A 87 -1.91 2.62 16.50
C ILE A 87 -1.60 2.72 15.01
N VAL A 88 -2.40 2.08 14.14
CA VAL A 88 -2.20 2.16 12.69
C VAL A 88 -2.27 3.60 12.20
N LYS A 89 -3.25 4.38 12.69
CA LYS A 89 -3.38 5.80 12.36
C LYS A 89 -2.17 6.61 12.81
N HIS A 90 -1.60 6.33 13.99
CA HIS A 90 -0.40 7.02 14.48
C HIS A 90 0.81 6.73 13.59
N ILE A 91 1.02 5.48 13.18
CA ILE A 91 2.07 5.10 12.20
C ILE A 91 1.89 5.85 10.89
N CYS A 92 0.66 5.88 10.35
CA CYS A 92 0.36 6.62 9.11
C CYS A 92 0.60 8.13 9.28
N GLN A 93 0.28 8.70 10.46
CA GLN A 93 0.51 10.12 10.74
C GLN A 93 2.01 10.46 10.76
N LEU A 94 2.84 9.65 11.40
CA LEU A 94 4.30 9.85 11.40
C LEU A 94 4.86 9.88 9.97
N LEU A 95 4.40 8.98 9.11
CA LEU A 95 4.84 8.95 7.71
C LEU A 95 4.36 10.16 6.92
N SER A 96 3.16 10.67 7.24
CA SER A 96 2.61 11.88 6.62
C SER A 96 3.37 13.13 7.08
N ASP A 97 3.72 13.22 8.37
CA ASP A 97 4.45 14.36 8.95
C ASP A 97 5.86 14.47 8.34
N GLU A 98 6.48 13.34 8.03
CA GLU A 98 7.77 13.26 7.34
C GLU A 98 7.65 13.40 5.80
N ASN A 99 6.45 13.62 5.26
CA ASN A 99 6.16 13.70 3.82
C ASN A 99 6.54 12.44 3.03
N VAL A 100 6.47 11.27 3.65
CA VAL A 100 6.84 9.99 3.05
C VAL A 100 5.63 9.32 2.39
N ALA A 101 4.48 9.27 3.09
CA ALA A 101 3.29 8.63 2.59
C ALA A 101 2.01 9.24 3.19
N PHE A 102 0.98 9.47 2.36
CA PHE A 102 -0.22 10.20 2.76
C PHE A 102 -1.50 9.36 2.80
N ASP A 103 -1.57 8.22 2.12
CA ASP A 103 -2.79 7.40 1.99
C ASP A 103 -2.47 5.90 2.08
N ILE A 104 -1.82 5.48 3.16
CA ILE A 104 -1.52 4.07 3.40
C ILE A 104 -2.35 3.43 4.51
N ASN A 105 -3.31 4.17 5.09
CA ASN A 105 -4.25 3.61 6.04
C ASN A 105 -5.26 2.69 5.32
N GLY A 106 -5.68 1.62 5.98
CA GLY A 106 -6.76 0.75 5.50
C GLY A 106 -8.11 1.48 5.41
N TYR A 107 -9.05 0.90 4.69
CA TYR A 107 -10.40 1.46 4.62
C TYR A 107 -11.08 1.47 6.01
N ALA A 108 -11.90 2.48 6.27
CA ALA A 108 -12.56 2.68 7.56
C ALA A 108 -13.40 1.47 8.04
N LYS A 109 -13.96 0.68 7.11
CA LYS A 109 -14.76 -0.52 7.41
C LYS A 109 -13.94 -1.83 7.35
N ALA A 110 -12.66 -1.76 6.96
CA ALA A 110 -11.77 -2.91 6.99
C ALA A 110 -11.19 -3.12 8.39
N PRO A 111 -10.68 -4.30 8.73
CA PRO A 111 -9.87 -4.48 9.92
C PRO A 111 -8.69 -3.49 9.96
N PRO A 112 -8.18 -3.12 11.17
CA PRO A 112 -7.02 -2.25 11.29
C PRO A 112 -5.84 -2.78 10.46
N SER A 113 -5.41 -2.03 9.45
CA SER A 113 -4.47 -2.48 8.44
C SER A 113 -3.85 -1.33 7.66
N PHE A 114 -2.82 -1.63 6.91
CA PHE A 114 -2.22 -0.75 5.92
C PHE A 114 -2.66 -1.17 4.52
N ARG A 115 -2.69 -0.21 3.60
CA ARG A 115 -2.98 -0.43 2.19
C ARG A 115 -2.04 0.40 1.34
N VAL A 116 -1.14 -0.24 0.64
CA VAL A 116 -0.21 0.42 -0.28
C VAL A 116 -0.70 0.24 -1.70
N TRP A 117 -0.88 1.35 -2.42
CA TRP A 117 -1.13 1.32 -3.85
C TRP A 117 0.19 1.09 -4.60
N ALA A 118 0.27 0.00 -5.35
CA ALA A 118 1.44 -0.44 -6.09
C ALA A 118 1.12 -0.76 -7.55
N GLY A 119 0.13 -0.07 -8.12
CA GLY A 119 -0.26 -0.23 -9.53
C GLY A 119 0.80 0.25 -10.51
N GLY A 120 0.61 -0.01 -11.80
CA GLY A 120 1.56 0.23 -12.87
C GLY A 120 2.02 1.70 -13.08
N THR A 121 1.42 2.64 -12.35
CA THR A 121 1.82 4.05 -12.33
C THR A 121 2.71 4.44 -11.15
N VAL A 122 3.00 3.49 -10.26
CA VAL A 122 3.89 3.70 -9.10
C VAL A 122 5.23 3.05 -9.37
N GLU A 123 6.29 3.84 -9.32
CA GLU A 123 7.64 3.34 -9.56
C GLU A 123 8.08 2.40 -8.43
N PRO A 124 8.62 1.20 -8.75
CA PRO A 124 9.10 0.26 -7.73
C PRO A 124 10.15 0.85 -6.78
N ASN A 125 10.95 1.81 -7.25
CA ASN A 125 11.91 2.49 -6.40
C ASN A 125 11.25 3.29 -5.26
N ASN A 126 10.09 3.88 -5.49
CA ASN A 126 9.34 4.59 -4.44
C ASN A 126 8.84 3.61 -3.37
N ILE A 127 8.38 2.43 -3.79
CA ILE A 127 8.02 1.34 -2.87
C ILE A 127 9.24 0.93 -2.04
N LYS A 128 10.38 0.69 -2.68
CA LYS A 128 11.63 0.32 -1.98
C LYS A 128 12.04 1.36 -0.92
N LEU A 129 11.87 2.64 -1.22
CA LEU A 129 12.18 3.73 -0.28
C LEU A 129 11.17 3.84 0.85
N LEU A 130 9.90 3.47 0.64
CA LEU A 130 8.86 3.49 1.66
C LEU A 130 9.09 2.44 2.77
N LEU A 131 9.58 1.25 2.45
CA LEU A 131 9.64 0.12 3.38
C LEU A 131 10.46 0.41 4.66
N PRO A 132 11.66 1.00 4.61
CA PRO A 132 12.41 1.37 5.82
C PRO A 132 11.67 2.40 6.68
N TRP A 133 10.91 3.30 6.07
CA TRP A 133 10.11 4.29 6.80
C TRP A 133 8.93 3.65 7.53
N LEU A 134 8.31 2.63 6.96
CA LEU A 134 7.29 1.83 7.62
C LEU A 134 7.85 1.13 8.86
N GLU A 135 9.05 0.55 8.77
CA GLU A 135 9.73 -0.06 9.91
C GLU A 135 10.04 0.98 11.00
N TRP A 136 10.62 2.11 10.62
CA TRP A 136 10.91 3.20 11.55
C TRP A 136 9.64 3.66 12.29
N ALA A 137 8.58 3.99 11.58
CA ALA A 137 7.34 4.47 12.18
C ALA A 137 6.70 3.42 13.08
N TYR A 138 6.74 2.14 12.68
CA TYR A 138 6.28 1.02 13.51
C TYR A 138 7.08 0.93 14.82
N PHE A 139 8.41 0.97 14.79
CA PHE A 139 9.23 0.86 15.99
C PHE A 139 9.06 2.06 16.92
N VAL A 140 8.97 3.29 16.41
CA VAL A 140 8.68 4.49 17.21
C VAL A 140 7.37 4.34 17.96
N VAL A 141 6.31 3.88 17.29
CA VAL A 141 5.00 3.71 17.94
C VAL A 141 5.03 2.55 18.93
N LYS A 142 5.68 1.43 18.60
CA LYS A 142 5.83 0.28 19.51
C LYS A 142 6.52 0.67 20.83
N GLU A 143 7.61 1.43 20.76
CA GLU A 143 8.33 1.92 21.94
C GLU A 143 7.46 2.82 22.84
N SER A 144 6.55 3.60 22.25
CA SER A 144 5.61 4.42 23.01
C SER A 144 4.51 3.64 23.74
N HIS A 145 4.37 2.34 23.42
CA HIS A 145 3.40 1.42 24.00
C HIS A 145 4.03 0.32 24.88
N ALA A 146 5.37 0.32 25.02
CA ALA A 146 6.10 -0.56 25.90
C ALA A 146 6.16 -0.01 27.33
#